data_fd24dc42353f4a8e325763c3cae9b579
#
_entry.id   fd24dc42353f4a8e325763c3cae9b579
#
_cell.length_a   1.000
_cell.length_b   1.000
_cell.length_c   1.000
_cell.angle_alpha   90.00
_cell.angle_beta   90.00
_cell.angle_gamma   90.00
#
_symmetry.space_group_name_H-M   'P 1'
#
loop_
_entity.id
_entity.type
_entity.pdbx_description
1 polymer ?
#
loop_
_entity_poly.entity_id
_entity_poly.type
_entity_poly.pdbx_seq_one_letter_code
_entity_poly.pdbx_strand_id
1 'polypeptide(L)'
;MEYSNSSPYEEQLRKHVNKISEGSYDNIKDIIKYPNQISLKILRILIEYACLGQNIAPIELARKKIKEIDSGWLNNFIPQVAQMCICFEDEWEYRRLLELIEEAAPEFIKMGNFSRN
;
A
#
# COMPACT_ATOMS: atom_id res chain seq x y z
N MET A 1 23.29 -22.93 -5.98
CA MET A 1 22.08 -22.63 -5.27
C MET A 1 21.63 -21.22 -5.54
N GLU A 2 20.41 -21.11 -5.79
CA GLU A 2 19.86 -19.82 -6.08
C GLU A 2 19.40 -19.14 -4.80
N TYR A 3 19.88 -17.96 -4.58
CA TYR A 3 19.43 -17.22 -3.42
C TYR A 3 18.21 -16.43 -3.74
N SER A 4 17.30 -16.47 -2.81
CA SER A 4 16.20 -15.55 -2.87
C SER A 4 16.76 -14.16 -2.64
N ASN A 5 16.39 -13.22 -3.48
CA ASN A 5 16.72 -11.83 -3.26
C ASN A 5 15.75 -11.17 -2.30
N SER A 6 14.80 -11.94 -1.80
CA SER A 6 13.81 -11.41 -0.88
C SER A 6 14.43 -11.18 0.48
N SER A 7 14.18 -10.03 1.05
CA SER A 7 14.56 -9.75 2.42
C SER A 7 13.57 -10.44 3.34
N PRO A 8 13.89 -10.56 4.64
CA PRO A 8 12.91 -11.05 5.60
C PRO A 8 11.61 -10.24 5.57
N TYR A 9 11.72 -8.95 5.30
CA TYR A 9 10.55 -8.08 5.21
C TYR A 9 9.66 -8.46 4.05
N GLU A 10 10.27 -8.79 2.92
CA GLU A 10 9.50 -9.18 1.76
C GLU A 10 8.81 -10.51 1.97
N GLU A 11 9.50 -11.45 2.63
CA GLU A 11 8.88 -12.74 2.93
C GLU A 11 7.68 -12.55 3.83
N GLN A 12 7.79 -11.67 4.80
CA GLN A 12 6.69 -11.41 5.72
C GLN A 12 5.52 -10.75 5.00
N LEU A 13 5.81 -9.76 4.17
CA LEU A 13 4.76 -9.09 3.42
C LEU A 13 4.07 -10.03 2.45
N ARG A 14 4.86 -10.84 1.75
CA ARG A 14 4.31 -11.84 0.83
C ARG A 14 3.37 -12.78 1.56
N LYS A 15 3.79 -13.24 2.73
CA LYS A 15 2.97 -14.15 3.51
C LYS A 15 1.64 -13.53 3.89
N HIS A 16 1.67 -12.28 4.33
CA HIS A 16 0.45 -11.59 4.73
C HIS A 16 -0.50 -11.40 3.56
N VAL A 17 0.03 -10.97 2.42
CA VAL A 17 -0.80 -10.74 1.25
C VAL A 17 -1.37 -12.03 0.71
N ASN A 18 -0.52 -13.06 0.57
CA ASN A 18 -0.95 -14.34 0.03
C ASN A 18 -1.94 -15.06 0.94
N LYS A 19 -1.97 -14.71 2.21
CA LYS A 19 -2.93 -15.29 3.12
C LYS A 19 -4.34 -14.84 2.79
N ILE A 20 -4.47 -13.64 2.25
CA ILE A 20 -5.78 -13.15 1.83
C ILE A 20 -6.19 -13.77 0.50
N SER A 21 -5.25 -13.84 -0.44
CA SER A 21 -5.52 -14.44 -1.74
C SER A 21 -4.20 -14.99 -2.27
N GLU A 22 -4.12 -16.30 -2.37
CA GLU A 22 -2.87 -16.97 -2.72
C GLU A 22 -2.36 -16.48 -4.08
N GLY A 23 -1.06 -16.17 -4.13
CA GLY A 23 -0.43 -15.73 -5.37
C GLY A 23 -0.58 -14.24 -5.65
N SER A 24 -1.33 -13.52 -4.83
CA SER A 24 -1.59 -12.11 -5.09
C SER A 24 -0.35 -11.24 -5.00
N TYR A 25 0.58 -11.60 -4.14
CA TYR A 25 1.75 -10.76 -3.96
C TYR A 25 2.54 -10.62 -5.26
N ASP A 26 2.70 -11.71 -5.99
CA ASP A 26 3.46 -11.68 -7.23
C ASP A 26 2.64 -11.16 -8.41
N ASN A 27 1.35 -10.96 -8.22
CA ASN A 27 0.46 -10.45 -9.25
C ASN A 27 -0.34 -9.27 -8.70
N ILE A 28 0.36 -8.39 -7.99
CA ILE A 28 -0.32 -7.33 -7.24
C ILE A 28 -1.12 -6.40 -8.13
N LYS A 29 -0.69 -6.19 -9.37
CA LYS A 29 -1.41 -5.32 -10.28
C LYS A 29 -2.80 -5.86 -10.61
N ASP A 30 -3.01 -7.15 -10.43
CA ASP A 30 -4.28 -7.77 -10.78
C ASP A 30 -5.32 -7.71 -9.67
N ILE A 31 -4.97 -7.17 -8.50
CA ILE A 31 -5.95 -7.12 -7.41
C ILE A 31 -7.13 -6.23 -7.75
N ILE A 32 -6.98 -5.31 -8.69
CA ILE A 32 -8.09 -4.45 -9.09
C ILE A 32 -9.22 -5.26 -9.72
N LYS A 33 -8.94 -6.48 -10.15
CA LYS A 33 -9.96 -7.35 -10.76
C LYS A 33 -10.69 -8.19 -9.74
N TYR A 34 -10.24 -8.18 -8.49
CA TYR A 34 -10.85 -8.99 -7.45
C TYR A 34 -12.05 -8.26 -6.86
N PRO A 35 -12.95 -9.02 -6.17
CA PRO A 35 -13.98 -8.34 -5.38
C PRO A 35 -13.37 -7.36 -4.40
N ASN A 36 -14.04 -6.24 -4.19
CA ASN A 36 -13.49 -5.19 -3.36
C ASN A 36 -13.13 -5.68 -1.95
N GLN A 37 -13.93 -6.57 -1.39
CA GLN A 37 -13.63 -7.03 -0.03
C GLN A 37 -12.31 -7.78 0.05
N ILE A 38 -11.82 -8.30 -1.07
CA ILE A 38 -10.51 -8.95 -1.10
C ILE A 38 -9.44 -7.94 -1.44
N SER A 39 -9.65 -7.16 -2.49
CA SER A 39 -8.64 -6.21 -2.94
C SER A 39 -8.35 -5.13 -1.89
N LEU A 40 -9.37 -4.68 -1.16
CA LEU A 40 -9.16 -3.64 -0.18
C LEU A 40 -8.43 -4.16 1.06
N LYS A 41 -8.60 -5.45 1.39
CA LYS A 41 -7.82 -6.04 2.47
C LYS A 41 -6.34 -6.09 2.10
N ILE A 42 -6.04 -6.41 0.86
CA ILE A 42 -4.66 -6.45 0.40
C ILE A 42 -4.09 -5.04 0.40
N LEU A 43 -4.84 -4.07 -0.12
CA LEU A 43 -4.38 -2.69 -0.13
C LEU A 43 -4.10 -2.19 1.28
N ARG A 44 -4.95 -2.56 2.24
CA ARG A 44 -4.75 -2.13 3.62
C ARG A 44 -3.42 -2.64 4.17
N ILE A 45 -3.10 -3.90 3.92
CA ILE A 45 -1.82 -4.44 4.37
C ILE A 45 -0.67 -3.64 3.78
N LEU A 46 -0.75 -3.33 2.49
CA LEU A 46 0.32 -2.59 1.84
C LEU A 46 0.44 -1.18 2.41
N ILE A 47 -0.67 -0.52 2.65
CA ILE A 47 -0.65 0.82 3.22
C ILE A 47 -0.09 0.80 4.64
N GLU A 48 -0.46 -0.19 5.43
CA GLU A 48 0.07 -0.31 6.78
C GLU A 48 1.59 -0.47 6.77
N TYR A 49 2.10 -1.31 5.89
CA TYR A 49 3.54 -1.47 5.77
C TYR A 49 4.21 -0.18 5.30
N ALA A 50 3.55 0.56 4.42
CA ALA A 50 4.14 1.77 3.85
C ALA A 50 4.14 2.95 4.81
N CYS A 51 3.22 2.96 5.78
CA CYS A 51 2.97 4.15 6.57
C CYS A 51 3.18 3.99 8.07
N LEU A 52 3.00 2.80 8.62
CA LEU A 52 3.01 2.64 10.07
C LEU A 52 4.38 2.31 10.65
N GLY A 53 5.28 1.73 9.86
CA GLY A 53 6.58 1.35 10.36
C GLY A 53 7.56 2.50 10.35
N GLN A 54 8.67 2.29 11.04
CA GLN A 54 9.75 3.27 11.07
C GLN A 54 10.97 2.78 10.31
N ASN A 55 10.98 1.51 9.92
CA ASN A 55 12.08 0.92 9.18
C ASN A 55 11.87 1.20 7.69
N ILE A 56 12.84 1.84 7.07
CA ILE A 56 12.69 2.27 5.68
C ILE A 56 12.57 1.11 4.71
N ALA A 57 13.20 -0.03 5.01
CA ALA A 57 13.20 -1.15 4.07
C ALA A 57 11.79 -1.69 3.80
N PRO A 58 10.99 -2.03 4.81
CA PRO A 58 9.62 -2.47 4.51
C PRO A 58 8.74 -1.35 3.96
N ILE A 59 9.02 -0.09 4.33
CA ILE A 59 8.26 1.03 3.80
C ILE A 59 8.46 1.13 2.29
N GLU A 60 9.70 1.09 1.84
CA GLU A 60 9.99 1.20 0.42
C GLU A 60 9.48 0.01 -0.35
N LEU A 61 9.55 -1.16 0.25
CA LEU A 61 9.05 -2.37 -0.39
C LEU A 61 7.55 -2.27 -0.64
N ALA A 62 6.81 -1.84 0.37
CA ALA A 62 5.37 -1.71 0.23
C ALA A 62 5.01 -0.64 -0.80
N ARG A 63 5.74 0.47 -0.81
CA ARG A 63 5.51 1.52 -1.80
C ARG A 63 5.73 0.99 -3.21
N LYS A 64 6.78 0.19 -3.39
CA LYS A 64 7.06 -0.38 -4.69
C LYS A 64 5.91 -1.26 -5.17
N LYS A 65 5.36 -2.07 -4.26
CA LYS A 65 4.24 -2.92 -4.62
C LYS A 65 3.00 -2.10 -4.96
N ILE A 66 2.72 -1.07 -4.18
CA ILE A 66 1.55 -0.24 -4.44
C ILE A 66 1.67 0.43 -5.81
N LYS A 67 2.88 0.83 -6.19
CA LYS A 67 3.07 1.49 -7.49
C LYS A 67 2.84 0.56 -8.68
N GLU A 68 2.76 -0.75 -8.46
CA GLU A 68 2.41 -1.67 -9.52
C GLU A 68 0.91 -1.67 -9.82
N ILE A 69 0.12 -1.07 -8.94
CA ILE A 69 -1.33 -1.04 -9.08
C ILE A 69 -1.73 0.20 -9.88
N ASP A 70 -2.78 0.07 -10.67
CA ASP A 70 -3.28 1.18 -11.47
C ASP A 70 -3.56 2.41 -10.60
N SER A 71 -3.00 3.56 -10.99
CA SER A 71 -3.11 4.76 -10.18
C SER A 71 -4.55 5.29 -10.12
N GLY A 72 -5.33 5.09 -11.17
CA GLY A 72 -6.73 5.50 -11.15
C GLY A 72 -7.52 4.74 -10.11
N TRP A 73 -7.26 3.43 -10.01
CA TRP A 73 -7.89 2.62 -8.99
C TRP A 73 -7.44 3.07 -7.61
N LEU A 74 -6.13 3.36 -7.45
CA LEU A 74 -5.61 3.82 -6.17
C LEU A 74 -6.22 5.15 -5.75
N ASN A 75 -6.42 6.06 -6.70
CA ASN A 75 -7.06 7.34 -6.40
C ASN A 75 -8.43 7.15 -5.77
N ASN A 76 -9.14 6.12 -6.20
CA ASN A 76 -10.48 5.86 -5.69
C ASN A 76 -10.47 5.21 -4.32
N PHE A 77 -9.46 4.39 -4.02
CA PHE A 77 -9.54 3.54 -2.84
C PHE A 77 -8.55 3.84 -1.73
N ILE A 78 -7.43 4.51 -2.03
CA ILE A 78 -6.48 4.84 -0.97
C ILE A 78 -7.11 5.65 0.17
N PRO A 79 -7.91 6.70 -0.13
CA PRO A 79 -8.48 7.48 0.96
C PRO A 79 -9.36 6.66 1.87
N GLN A 80 -10.18 5.80 1.28
CA GLN A 80 -11.09 4.97 2.03
C GLN A 80 -10.35 4.03 2.97
N VAL A 81 -9.31 3.38 2.44
CA VAL A 81 -8.56 2.41 3.23
C VAL A 81 -7.69 3.11 4.27
N ALA A 82 -7.10 4.25 3.88
CA ALA A 82 -6.25 4.99 4.82
C ALA A 82 -7.03 5.45 6.04
N GLN A 83 -8.28 5.84 5.86
CA GLN A 83 -9.10 6.27 6.97
C GLN A 83 -9.32 5.14 7.99
N MET A 84 -9.22 3.91 7.53
CA MET A 84 -9.43 2.76 8.40
C MET A 84 -8.19 2.38 9.20
N CYS A 85 -7.00 2.74 8.73
CA CYS A 85 -5.79 2.23 9.35
C CYS A 85 -4.71 3.27 9.66
N ILE A 86 -4.88 4.51 9.21
CA ILE A 86 -3.88 5.55 9.43
C ILE A 86 -4.43 6.60 10.39
N CYS A 87 -3.60 6.98 11.36
CA CYS A 87 -3.97 8.06 12.27
C CYS A 87 -3.51 9.39 11.66
N PHE A 88 -4.47 10.17 11.19
CA PHE A 88 -4.15 11.42 10.50
C PHE A 88 -3.59 12.47 11.44
N GLU A 89 -3.79 12.30 12.74
CA GLU A 89 -3.22 13.22 13.72
C GLU A 89 -1.81 12.85 14.11
N ASP A 90 -1.37 11.67 13.75
CA ASP A 90 0.01 11.25 13.96
C ASP A 90 0.84 11.81 12.81
N GLU A 91 1.75 12.72 13.15
CA GLU A 91 2.55 13.41 12.15
C GLU A 91 3.32 12.46 11.26
N TRP A 92 3.87 11.41 11.85
CA TRP A 92 4.69 10.44 11.14
C TRP A 92 3.87 9.64 10.13
N GLU A 93 2.74 9.11 10.59
CA GLU A 93 1.89 8.30 9.72
C GLU A 93 1.30 9.14 8.60
N TYR A 94 0.88 10.36 8.91
CA TYR A 94 0.30 11.23 7.91
C TYR A 94 1.33 11.60 6.85
N ARG A 95 2.56 11.90 7.28
CA ARG A 95 3.61 12.24 6.33
C ARG A 95 3.92 11.07 5.41
N ARG A 96 4.01 9.87 5.96
CA ARG A 96 4.27 8.68 5.14
C ARG A 96 3.15 8.47 4.13
N LEU A 97 1.92 8.71 4.55
CA LEU A 97 0.80 8.57 3.63
C LEU A 97 0.88 9.58 2.49
N LEU A 98 1.23 10.82 2.79
CA LEU A 98 1.38 11.82 1.75
C LEU A 98 2.47 11.45 0.76
N GLU A 99 3.60 10.95 1.26
CA GLU A 99 4.68 10.51 0.40
C GLU A 99 4.22 9.38 -0.52
N LEU A 100 3.46 8.45 0.04
CA LEU A 100 2.94 7.34 -0.74
C LEU A 100 2.02 7.84 -1.85
N ILE A 101 1.12 8.75 -1.53
CA ILE A 101 0.17 9.27 -2.51
C ILE A 101 0.90 10.02 -3.61
N GLU A 102 1.93 10.80 -3.26
CA GLU A 102 2.71 11.51 -4.26
C GLU A 102 3.35 10.55 -5.26
N GLU A 103 3.78 9.39 -4.78
CA GLU A 103 4.45 8.42 -5.65
C GLU A 103 3.49 7.59 -6.45
N ALA A 104 2.40 7.17 -5.85
CA ALA A 104 1.54 6.14 -6.45
C ALA A 104 0.25 6.69 -7.03
N ALA A 105 -0.26 7.79 -6.50
CA ALA A 105 -1.54 8.33 -6.93
C ALA A 105 -1.55 9.85 -6.84
N PRO A 106 -0.62 10.54 -7.54
CA PRO A 106 -0.47 11.98 -7.39
C PRO A 106 -1.70 12.78 -7.79
N GLU A 107 -2.53 12.22 -8.65
CA GLU A 107 -3.75 12.93 -9.07
C GLU A 107 -4.66 13.23 -7.90
N PHE A 108 -4.62 12.39 -6.88
CA PHE A 108 -5.46 12.60 -5.72
C PHE A 108 -5.15 13.92 -5.02
N ILE A 109 -3.86 14.23 -4.89
CA ILE A 109 -3.45 15.49 -4.27
C ILE A 109 -3.77 16.67 -5.17
N LYS A 110 -3.53 16.50 -6.47
CA LYS A 110 -3.78 17.59 -7.43
C LYS A 110 -5.24 17.99 -7.46
N MET A 111 -6.12 17.04 -7.22
CA MET A 111 -7.54 17.34 -7.23
C MET A 111 -8.03 17.95 -5.92
N GLY A 112 -7.15 18.09 -4.95
CA GLY A 112 -7.52 18.68 -3.68
C GLY A 112 -8.41 17.84 -2.83
N ASN A 113 -8.46 16.53 -3.11
CA ASN A 113 -9.36 15.63 -2.38
C ASN A 113 -8.79 15.15 -1.07
N PHE A 114 -7.54 15.49 -0.78
CA PHE A 114 -6.90 15.02 0.42
C PHE A 114 -6.34 16.19 1.20
N SER A 115 -6.88 16.39 2.37
CA SER A 115 -6.50 17.51 3.20
C SER A 115 -6.50 17.06 4.65
N ARG A 116 -5.50 17.53 5.39
CA ARG A 116 -5.38 17.21 6.78
C ARG A 116 -6.32 18.03 7.65
N ASN A 117 -6.66 19.18 7.20
CA ASN A 117 -7.55 20.03 8.01
C ASN A 117 -8.85 19.37 8.37
#